data_2c2378d6c69b7f91064553acde5641b2
#
_entry.id   2c2378d6c69b7f91064553acde5641b2
#
_cell.length_a   1.000
_cell.length_b   1.000
_cell.length_c   1.000
_cell.angle_alpha   90.00
_cell.angle_beta   90.00
_cell.angle_gamma   90.00
#
_symmetry.space_group_name_H-M   'P 1'
#
loop_
_entity.id
_entity.type
_entity.pdbx_description
1 polymer ?
#
loop_
_entity_poly.entity_id
_entity_poly.type
_entity_poly.pdbx_seq_one_letter_code
_entity_poly.pdbx_strand_id
1 'polypeptide(L)'
;MLSDDVWDVIKHHYGYQETVGGKSVRQYIEENADITPFDGGAFIAVGNEFDLFVTPNKRGKWNIRGEVNNYLANMAKRYDVAIVRINEDNLKSLRLAKFFGFNEVKRNNGVISLEKKLWAEQSVH
;
A
#
# COMPACT_ATOMS: atom_id res chain seq x y z
N MET A 1 -2.36 0.63 14.83
CA MET A 1 -3.81 0.45 14.84
C MET A 1 -4.48 1.26 13.76
N LEU A 2 -5.57 0.77 13.21
CA LEU A 2 -6.29 1.46 12.15
C LEU A 2 -7.32 2.42 12.76
N SER A 3 -7.32 3.67 12.29
CA SER A 3 -8.40 4.59 12.62
C SER A 3 -9.69 4.15 11.91
N ASP A 4 -10.85 4.59 12.42
CA ASP A 4 -12.12 4.25 11.79
C ASP A 4 -12.22 4.82 10.37
N ASP A 5 -11.70 6.02 10.15
CA ASP A 5 -11.71 6.65 8.81
C ASP A 5 -10.91 5.85 7.79
N VAL A 6 -9.74 5.38 8.19
CA VAL A 6 -8.90 4.55 7.32
C VAL A 6 -9.54 3.19 7.11
N TRP A 7 -10.12 2.60 8.17
CA TRP A 7 -10.82 1.34 8.04
C TRP A 7 -11.98 1.43 7.03
N ASP A 8 -12.70 2.53 6.99
CA ASP A 8 -13.77 2.72 6.02
C ASP A 8 -13.26 2.62 4.57
N VAL A 9 -12.07 3.14 4.31
CA VAL A 9 -11.46 3.01 2.97
C VAL A 9 -11.06 1.56 2.69
N ILE A 10 -10.45 0.92 3.67
CA ILE A 10 -9.94 -0.45 3.52
C ILE A 10 -11.06 -1.44 3.26
N LYS A 11 -12.15 -1.35 4.02
CA LYS A 11 -13.26 -2.29 3.86
C LYS A 11 -13.92 -2.20 2.49
N HIS A 12 -13.93 -1.01 1.88
CA HIS A 12 -14.42 -0.86 0.51
C HIS A 12 -13.50 -1.55 -0.50
N HIS A 13 -12.20 -1.51 -0.25
CA HIS A 13 -11.23 -2.15 -1.13
C HIS A 13 -11.33 -3.68 -1.08
N TYR A 14 -11.43 -4.25 0.12
CA TYR A 14 -11.46 -5.71 0.29
C TYR A 14 -12.86 -6.31 0.20
N GLY A 15 -13.88 -5.49 -0.04
CA GLY A 15 -15.27 -5.94 -0.06
C GLY A 15 -15.76 -6.29 1.33
N TYR A 16 -16.86 -6.13 1.74
CA TYR A 16 -17.44 -6.23 3.08
C TYR A 16 -17.38 -7.64 3.70
N GLN A 17 -16.31 -8.37 3.50
CA GLN A 17 -16.15 -9.65 4.19
C GLN A 17 -16.01 -9.40 5.69
N GLU A 18 -16.90 -9.98 6.48
CA GLU A 18 -16.98 -9.66 7.90
C GLU A 18 -15.96 -10.43 8.74
N THR A 19 -15.67 -11.68 8.36
CA THR A 19 -14.78 -12.53 9.17
C THR A 19 -13.79 -13.28 8.31
N VAL A 20 -12.61 -13.50 8.87
CA VAL A 20 -11.57 -14.37 8.33
C VAL A 20 -11.05 -15.21 9.50
N GLY A 21 -11.17 -16.53 9.40
CA GLY A 21 -10.69 -17.42 10.45
C GLY A 21 -11.36 -17.19 11.81
N GLY A 22 -12.63 -16.77 11.82
CA GLY A 22 -13.36 -16.50 13.05
C GLY A 22 -13.13 -15.13 13.65
N LYS A 23 -12.32 -14.28 13.02
CA LYS A 23 -12.06 -12.91 13.47
C LYS A 23 -12.64 -11.93 12.47
N SER A 24 -12.92 -10.70 12.90
CA SER A 24 -13.29 -9.66 11.95
C SER A 24 -12.10 -9.41 11.02
N VAL A 25 -12.38 -8.99 9.78
CA VAL A 25 -11.32 -8.68 8.82
C VAL A 25 -10.40 -7.60 9.36
N ARG A 26 -10.95 -6.58 10.01
CA ARG A 26 -10.16 -5.52 10.63
C ARG A 26 -9.17 -6.08 11.66
N GLN A 27 -9.65 -6.93 12.55
CA GLN A 27 -8.81 -7.55 13.59
C GLN A 27 -7.73 -8.43 12.94
N TYR A 28 -8.10 -9.20 11.93
CA TYR A 28 -7.14 -10.05 11.22
C TYR A 28 -6.01 -9.23 10.60
N ILE A 29 -6.34 -8.10 9.96
CA ILE A 29 -5.34 -7.22 9.37
C ILE A 29 -4.44 -6.62 10.46
N GLU A 30 -5.03 -6.14 11.56
CA GLU A 30 -4.26 -5.54 12.65
C GLU A 30 -3.30 -6.52 13.30
N GLU A 31 -3.65 -7.80 13.34
CA GLU A 31 -2.79 -8.83 13.95
C GLU A 31 -1.74 -9.40 13.00
N ASN A 32 -1.99 -9.42 11.69
CA ASN A 32 -1.16 -10.16 10.74
C ASN A 32 -0.40 -9.29 9.75
N ALA A 33 -0.76 -8.03 9.59
CA ALA A 33 -0.09 -7.13 8.66
C ALA A 33 0.72 -6.07 9.41
N ASP A 34 1.77 -5.57 8.76
CA ASP A 34 2.51 -4.42 9.25
C ASP A 34 1.78 -3.15 8.84
N ILE A 35 1.33 -2.39 9.82
CA ILE A 35 0.57 -1.17 9.59
C ILE A 35 1.44 0.03 9.94
N THR A 36 1.64 0.92 8.97
CA THR A 36 2.34 2.18 9.18
C THR A 36 1.35 3.32 8.97
N PRO A 37 0.78 3.85 10.07
CA PRO A 37 -0.22 4.92 9.97
C PRO A 37 0.44 6.28 9.77
N PHE A 38 -0.30 7.17 9.12
CA PHE A 38 0.07 8.58 9.02
C PHE A 38 -1.22 9.42 9.01
N ASP A 39 -1.08 10.73 9.02
CA ASP A 39 -2.27 11.60 9.07
C ASP A 39 -3.09 11.44 7.78
N GLY A 40 -4.26 10.84 7.91
CA GLY A 40 -5.20 10.64 6.81
C GLY A 40 -4.99 9.36 6.02
N GLY A 41 -4.22 8.39 6.55
CA GLY A 41 -4.04 7.14 5.82
C GLY A 41 -3.19 6.12 6.53
N ALA A 42 -2.83 5.09 5.80
CA ALA A 42 -1.93 4.04 6.29
C ALA A 42 -1.33 3.25 5.15
N PHE A 43 -0.13 2.75 5.37
CA PHE A 43 0.45 1.69 4.55
C PHE A 43 0.20 0.37 5.28
N ILE A 44 -0.24 -0.64 4.54
CA ILE A 44 -0.49 -1.97 5.09
C ILE A 44 0.33 -2.96 4.28
N ALA A 45 1.21 -3.68 4.94
CA ALA A 45 2.13 -4.59 4.26
C ALA A 45 2.09 -5.99 4.83
N VAL A 46 2.29 -6.97 3.95
CA VAL A 46 2.59 -8.35 4.31
C VAL A 46 3.89 -8.68 3.60
N GLY A 47 4.97 -8.81 4.36
CA GLY A 47 6.30 -8.92 3.79
C GLY A 47 6.66 -7.66 3.01
N ASN A 48 7.09 -7.83 1.76
CA ASN A 48 7.47 -6.70 0.89
C ASN A 48 6.36 -6.25 -0.06
N GLU A 49 5.16 -6.79 0.11
CA GLU A 49 4.00 -6.37 -0.66
C GLU A 49 3.15 -5.43 0.20
N PHE A 50 2.79 -4.26 -0.33
CA PHE A 50 2.02 -3.30 0.45
C PHE A 50 0.91 -2.64 -0.35
N ASP A 51 -0.05 -2.09 0.40
CA ASP A 51 -1.11 -1.24 -0.11
C ASP A 51 -1.06 0.10 0.61
N LEU A 52 -1.51 1.14 -0.07
CA LEU A 52 -1.61 2.49 0.48
C LEU A 52 -3.09 2.90 0.50
N PHE A 53 -3.56 3.33 1.65
CA PHE A 53 -4.93 3.81 1.83
C PHE A 53 -4.92 5.24 2.33
N VAL A 54 -5.70 6.10 1.68
CA VAL A 54 -5.80 7.52 2.01
C VAL A 54 -7.28 7.88 2.15
N THR A 55 -7.62 8.58 3.23
CA THR A 55 -9.01 9.00 3.43
C THR A 55 -9.43 10.03 2.39
N PRO A 56 -10.72 10.06 1.97
CA PRO A 56 -11.16 10.94 0.89
C PRO A 56 -10.87 12.42 1.13
N ASN A 57 -10.98 12.88 2.37
CA ASN A 57 -10.75 14.28 2.69
C ASN A 57 -9.28 14.70 2.57
N LYS A 58 -8.37 13.74 2.49
CA LYS A 58 -6.93 14.03 2.34
C LYS A 58 -6.43 13.82 0.91
N ARG A 59 -7.20 13.13 0.07
CA ARG A 59 -6.77 12.83 -1.30
C ARG A 59 -6.56 14.11 -2.10
N GLY A 60 -5.35 14.24 -2.68
CA GLY A 60 -4.99 15.37 -3.51
C GLY A 60 -4.74 16.67 -2.77
N LYS A 61 -4.80 16.68 -1.43
CA LYS A 61 -4.69 17.90 -0.65
C LYS A 61 -3.38 18.05 0.11
N TRP A 62 -2.52 17.03 0.12
CA TRP A 62 -1.26 17.12 0.84
C TRP A 62 -0.20 16.27 0.15
N ASN A 63 1.02 16.42 0.61
CA ASN A 63 2.18 15.82 -0.04
C ASN A 63 2.32 14.34 0.27
N ILE A 64 1.63 13.51 -0.50
CA ILE A 64 1.76 12.06 -0.40
C ILE A 64 3.15 11.57 -0.82
N ARG A 65 3.85 12.36 -1.64
CA ARG A 65 5.19 12.00 -2.11
C ARG A 65 6.15 11.79 -0.93
N GLY A 66 6.13 12.69 0.04
CA GLY A 66 6.99 12.57 1.22
C GLY A 66 6.68 11.31 2.01
N GLU A 67 5.40 11.00 2.21
CA GLU A 67 5.00 9.81 2.94
C GLU A 67 5.45 8.53 2.23
N VAL A 68 5.24 8.45 0.92
CA VAL A 68 5.64 7.28 0.15
C VAL A 68 7.16 7.12 0.14
N ASN A 69 7.90 8.21 -0.07
CA ASN A 69 9.37 8.14 -0.09
C ASN A 69 9.92 7.68 1.25
N ASN A 70 9.38 8.19 2.36
CA ASN A 70 9.81 7.76 3.69
C ASN A 70 9.48 6.29 3.92
N TYR A 71 8.30 5.85 3.51
CA TYR A 71 7.90 4.46 3.65
C TYR A 71 8.84 3.53 2.87
N LEU A 72 9.13 3.86 1.62
CA LEU A 72 10.01 3.05 0.77
C LEU A 72 11.44 3.04 1.32
N ALA A 73 11.93 4.15 1.84
CA ALA A 73 13.25 4.21 2.46
C ALA A 73 13.33 3.29 3.69
N ASN A 74 12.27 3.24 4.49
CA ASN A 74 12.22 2.33 5.64
C ASN A 74 12.11 0.86 5.19
N MET A 75 11.33 0.58 4.17
CA MET A 75 11.22 -0.78 3.63
C MET A 75 12.56 -1.26 3.05
N ALA A 76 13.33 -0.36 2.45
CA ALA A 76 14.65 -0.68 1.88
C ALA A 76 15.65 -1.18 2.92
N LYS A 77 15.42 -0.92 4.19
CA LYS A 77 16.27 -1.44 5.27
C LYS A 77 16.09 -2.94 5.48
N ARG A 78 15.00 -3.51 4.98
CA ARG A 78 14.66 -4.92 5.19
C ARG A 78 14.51 -5.73 3.92
N TYR A 79 14.19 -5.08 2.80
CA TYR A 79 13.88 -5.76 1.55
C TYR A 79 14.58 -5.09 0.37
N ASP A 80 14.94 -5.89 -0.62
CA ASP A 80 15.56 -5.41 -1.86
C ASP A 80 14.54 -4.93 -2.88
N VAL A 81 13.29 -5.39 -2.76
CA VAL A 81 12.23 -5.13 -3.73
C VAL A 81 10.94 -4.85 -2.98
N ALA A 82 10.19 -3.85 -3.43
CA ALA A 82 8.82 -3.60 -2.99
C ALA A 82 7.86 -4.03 -4.08
N ILE A 83 6.72 -4.59 -3.69
CA ILE A 83 5.70 -5.08 -4.62
C ILE A 83 4.38 -4.38 -4.31
N VAL A 84 3.68 -3.98 -5.37
CA VAL A 84 2.28 -3.52 -5.27
C VAL A 84 1.45 -4.27 -6.30
N ARG A 85 0.19 -4.56 -5.96
CA ARG A 85 -0.76 -5.20 -6.87
C ARG A 85 -1.95 -4.28 -7.06
N ILE A 86 -2.24 -3.95 -8.30
CA ILE A 86 -3.24 -2.93 -8.65
C ILE A 86 -4.14 -3.50 -9.73
N ASN A 87 -5.45 -3.31 -9.58
CA ASN A 87 -6.39 -3.70 -10.63
C ASN A 87 -6.09 -2.91 -11.91
N GLU A 88 -6.21 -3.57 -13.05
CA GLU A 88 -5.85 -2.98 -14.34
C GLU A 88 -6.73 -1.78 -14.72
N ASP A 89 -7.94 -1.70 -14.17
CA ASP A 89 -8.84 -0.57 -14.42
C ASP A 89 -8.60 0.60 -13.45
N ASN A 90 -7.76 0.42 -12.44
CA ASN A 90 -7.42 1.49 -11.51
C ASN A 90 -6.25 2.31 -12.06
N LEU A 91 -6.55 3.11 -13.09
CA LEU A 91 -5.52 3.87 -13.82
C LEU A 91 -4.81 4.90 -12.95
N LYS A 92 -5.52 5.46 -11.97
CA LYS A 92 -4.97 6.46 -11.06
C LYS A 92 -3.86 5.87 -10.21
N SER A 93 -4.10 4.72 -9.61
CA SER A 93 -3.10 4.01 -8.79
C SER A 93 -1.94 3.49 -9.63
N LEU A 94 -2.22 3.03 -10.85
CA LEU A 94 -1.16 2.60 -11.76
C LEU A 94 -0.22 3.75 -12.11
N ARG A 95 -0.76 4.94 -12.41
CA ARG A 95 0.06 6.11 -12.70
C ARG A 95 0.88 6.53 -11.49
N LEU A 96 0.28 6.47 -10.30
CA LEU A 96 0.99 6.81 -9.07
C LEU A 96 2.15 5.84 -8.82
N ALA A 97 1.92 4.54 -8.97
CA ALA A 97 2.97 3.54 -8.79
C ALA A 97 4.12 3.77 -9.78
N LYS A 98 3.80 4.03 -11.05
CA LYS A 98 4.82 4.30 -12.06
C LYS A 98 5.60 5.58 -11.77
N PHE A 99 4.91 6.59 -11.24
CA PHE A 99 5.57 7.83 -10.82
C PHE A 99 6.64 7.58 -9.76
N PHE A 100 6.38 6.65 -8.84
CA PHE A 100 7.34 6.28 -7.80
C PHE A 100 8.38 5.26 -8.24
N GLY A 101 8.40 4.89 -9.52
CA GLY A 101 9.43 4.03 -10.08
C GLY A 101 9.09 2.54 -10.10
N PHE A 102 7.83 2.19 -9.87
CA PHE A 102 7.39 0.80 -9.99
C PHE A 102 7.20 0.43 -11.46
N ASN A 103 7.58 -0.78 -11.82
CA ASN A 103 7.46 -1.30 -13.18
C ASN A 103 6.62 -2.57 -13.19
N GLU A 104 5.76 -2.69 -14.20
CA GLU A 104 4.93 -3.88 -14.35
C GLU A 104 5.82 -5.10 -14.62
N VAL A 105 5.59 -6.18 -13.87
CA VAL A 105 6.33 -7.44 -14.04
C VAL A 105 5.40 -8.60 -14.39
N LYS A 106 4.12 -8.49 -14.06
CA LYS A 106 3.17 -9.58 -14.28
C LYS A 106 1.76 -9.02 -14.35
N ARG A 107 0.92 -9.64 -15.17
CA ARG A 107 -0.51 -9.33 -15.25
C ARG A 107 -1.27 -10.63 -15.27
N ASN A 108 -2.24 -10.80 -14.36
CA ASN A 108 -3.00 -12.02 -14.23
C ASN A 108 -4.40 -11.72 -13.70
N ASN A 109 -5.43 -12.16 -14.44
CA ASN A 109 -6.83 -12.00 -14.03
C ASN A 109 -7.22 -10.56 -13.68
N GLY A 110 -6.74 -9.60 -14.48
CA GLY A 110 -7.08 -8.21 -14.28
C GLY A 110 -6.31 -7.52 -13.18
N VAL A 111 -5.33 -8.19 -12.57
CA VAL A 111 -4.46 -7.61 -11.54
C VAL A 111 -3.04 -7.47 -12.09
N ILE A 112 -2.49 -6.29 -11.95
CA ILE A 112 -1.13 -5.98 -12.38
C ILE A 112 -0.23 -5.96 -11.17
N SER A 113 0.85 -6.76 -11.21
CA SER A 113 1.90 -6.73 -10.19
C SER A 113 3.03 -5.82 -10.69
N LEU A 114 3.41 -4.88 -9.85
CA LEU A 114 4.52 -3.96 -10.15
C LEU A 114 5.57 -4.07 -9.06
N GLU A 115 6.82 -3.91 -9.45
CA GLU A 115 7.95 -3.98 -8.52
C GLU A 115 8.83 -2.76 -8.64
N LYS A 116 9.44 -2.40 -7.51
CA LYS A 116 10.48 -1.38 -7.45
C LYS A 116 11.67 -1.95 -6.71
N LYS A 117 12.86 -1.81 -7.30
CA LYS A 117 14.11 -2.23 -6.64
C LYS A 117 14.48 -1.18 -5.60
N LEU A 118 14.53 -1.60 -4.35
CA LEU A 118 14.74 -0.70 -3.21
C LEU A 118 16.21 -0.47 -2.91
N TRP A 119 17.10 -1.32 -3.40
CA TRP A 119 18.53 -1.10 -3.19
C TRP A 119 18.99 0.24 -3.77
N ALA A 120 18.31 0.74 -4.81
CA ALA A 120 18.58 2.06 -5.39
C ALA A 120 18.25 3.17 -4.39
N GLU A 121 17.31 2.96 -3.48
CA GLU A 121 16.95 3.92 -2.44
C GLU A 121 18.01 3.99 -1.35
N GLN A 122 18.81 2.93 -1.19
CA GLN A 122 19.89 2.89 -0.22
C GLN A 122 21.18 3.50 -0.76
N SER A 123 21.28 3.61 -2.08
CA SER A 123 22.46 4.16 -2.74
C SER A 123 22.38 5.68 -2.71
N VAL A 124 22.96 6.28 -1.68
CA VAL A 124 22.99 7.72 -1.54
C VAL A 124 24.24 8.25 -2.23
N HIS A 125 24.01 9.15 -3.12
CA HIS A 125 25.09 9.73 -3.91
C HIS A 125 25.40 11.14 -3.53
#